data_033965df515087074531c1027eadb53f
#
_entry.id   033965df515087074531c1027eadb53f
#
_cell.length_a   1.000
_cell.length_b   1.000
_cell.length_c   1.000
_cell.angle_alpha   90.00
_cell.angle_beta   90.00
_cell.angle_gamma   90.00
#
_symmetry.space_group_name_H-M   'P 1'
#
loop_
_entity.id
_entity.type
_entity.pdbx_description
1 polymer ?
#
loop_
_entity_poly.entity_id
_entity_poly.type
_entity_poly.pdbx_seq_one_letter_code
_entity_poly.pdbx_strand_id
1 'polypeptide(L)'
;MVSCSVLTVNIGVVLAKTEESFGNLRLKIYLCHIIHLFSYQYAMKKYLLLIFVILIHSFAVLADNVKDTYLFRKVDYQLGLSNSAVLSLFQDNEGLMWFGTYDGVNCYDGKSMEVFRSDFSEQKTLSNNVIHSIQQADSSCLWVTTHLGANRFSKDSRQVICNYEFGGDFVIHSNPKGNTWALGYG
;
A
#
# COMPACT_ATOMS: atom_id res chain seq x y z
N MET A 1 0.78 9.86 43.30
CA MET A 1 0.32 9.73 44.69
C MET A 1 0.22 11.05 45.46
N VAL A 2 0.76 12.18 44.99
CA VAL A 2 0.80 13.45 45.72
C VAL A 2 -0.50 14.28 45.59
N SER A 3 -1.36 14.00 44.59
CA SER A 3 -2.54 14.86 44.33
C SER A 3 -3.79 14.54 45.19
N CYS A 4 -3.86 13.36 45.76
CA CYS A 4 -5.05 12.96 46.56
C CYS A 4 -4.99 13.51 48.00
N SER A 5 -3.79 13.67 48.57
CA SER A 5 -3.58 14.21 49.90
C SER A 5 -3.81 15.73 49.97
N VAL A 6 -3.47 16.47 48.92
CA VAL A 6 -3.67 17.93 48.86
C VAL A 6 -5.15 18.30 48.73
N LEU A 7 -5.94 17.49 47.96
CA LEU A 7 -7.39 17.74 47.86
C LEU A 7 -8.13 17.43 49.19
N THR A 8 -7.75 16.37 49.91
CA THR A 8 -8.33 16.03 51.21
C THR A 8 -8.01 17.06 52.26
N VAL A 9 -6.80 17.63 52.25
CA VAL A 9 -6.39 18.71 53.19
C VAL A 9 -7.17 20.00 52.89
N ASN A 10 -7.35 20.37 51.61
CA ASN A 10 -8.13 21.57 51.26
C ASN A 10 -9.60 21.44 51.61
N ILE A 11 -10.20 20.25 51.47
CA ILE A 11 -11.59 19.99 51.87
C ILE A 11 -11.71 20.03 53.39
N GLY A 12 -10.73 19.50 54.13
CA GLY A 12 -10.68 19.58 55.59
C GLY A 12 -10.60 21.01 56.10
N VAL A 13 -9.80 21.86 55.44
CA VAL A 13 -9.68 23.31 55.79
C VAL A 13 -10.97 24.07 55.47
N VAL A 14 -11.67 23.74 54.38
CA VAL A 14 -12.96 24.35 54.07
C VAL A 14 -14.04 23.93 55.05
N LEU A 15 -14.05 22.67 55.50
CA LEU A 15 -14.97 22.19 56.53
C LEU A 15 -14.68 22.82 57.91
N ALA A 16 -13.42 22.97 58.29
CA ALA A 16 -13.05 23.62 59.54
C ALA A 16 -13.44 25.10 59.58
N LYS A 17 -13.32 25.83 58.47
CA LYS A 17 -13.77 27.24 58.34
C LYS A 17 -15.28 27.40 58.35
N THR A 18 -16.05 26.36 58.00
CA THR A 18 -17.52 26.42 58.07
C THR A 18 -18.08 26.06 59.44
N GLU A 19 -17.25 25.56 60.38
CA GLU A 19 -17.69 25.26 61.74
C GLU A 19 -18.11 26.48 62.52
N GLU A 20 -17.50 27.65 62.29
CA GLU A 20 -17.86 28.90 62.97
C GLU A 20 -19.11 29.57 62.42
N SER A 21 -19.56 29.26 61.19
CA SER A 21 -20.59 30.01 60.52
C SER A 21 -21.97 29.34 60.45
N PHE A 22 -22.08 28.02 60.63
CA PHE A 22 -23.34 27.30 60.41
C PHE A 22 -23.75 26.41 61.61
N GLY A 23 -24.58 26.93 62.48
CA GLY A 23 -25.12 26.24 63.64
C GLY A 23 -26.16 25.13 63.36
N ASN A 24 -26.35 24.69 62.13
CA ASN A 24 -27.37 23.72 61.79
C ASN A 24 -26.79 22.39 61.31
N LEU A 25 -26.91 21.36 62.15
CA LEU A 25 -26.39 20.01 61.90
C LEU A 25 -26.86 19.41 60.56
N ARG A 26 -28.11 19.75 60.13
CA ARG A 26 -28.65 19.25 58.84
C ARG A 26 -27.89 19.78 57.67
N LEU A 27 -27.45 21.03 57.66
CA LEU A 27 -26.69 21.65 56.59
C LEU A 27 -25.28 21.01 56.42
N LYS A 28 -24.63 20.69 57.56
CA LYS A 28 -23.34 19.97 57.57
C LYS A 28 -23.45 18.59 56.92
N ILE A 29 -24.52 17.84 57.23
CA ILE A 29 -24.73 16.51 56.62
C ILE A 29 -24.99 16.62 55.11
N TYR A 30 -25.77 17.63 54.67
CA TYR A 30 -26.02 17.84 53.23
C TYR A 30 -24.75 18.24 52.47
N LEU A 31 -23.93 19.14 53.03
CA LEU A 31 -22.65 19.52 52.40
C LEU A 31 -21.68 18.34 52.34
N CYS A 32 -21.60 17.52 53.36
CA CYS A 32 -20.77 16.32 53.39
C CYS A 32 -21.20 15.32 52.32
N HIS A 33 -22.51 15.13 52.13
CA HIS A 33 -23.08 14.25 51.08
C HIS A 33 -22.80 14.78 49.66
N ILE A 34 -22.93 16.08 49.45
CA ILE A 34 -22.62 16.72 48.15
C ILE A 34 -21.13 16.57 47.83
N ILE A 35 -20.25 16.83 48.80
CA ILE A 35 -18.79 16.70 48.59
C ILE A 35 -18.42 15.25 48.31
N HIS A 36 -19.06 14.30 48.99
CA HIS A 36 -18.85 12.87 48.71
C HIS A 36 -19.30 12.46 47.30
N LEU A 37 -20.45 12.98 46.85
CA LEU A 37 -20.95 12.75 45.49
C LEU A 37 -20.05 13.36 44.42
N PHE A 38 -19.56 14.57 44.62
CA PHE A 38 -18.59 15.21 43.72
C PHE A 38 -17.26 14.45 43.65
N SER A 39 -16.75 14.00 44.80
CA SER A 39 -15.55 13.18 44.90
C SER A 39 -15.70 11.85 44.14
N TYR A 40 -16.84 11.19 44.31
CA TYR A 40 -17.18 9.94 43.63
C TYR A 40 -17.28 10.12 42.10
N GLN A 41 -17.95 11.19 41.64
CA GLN A 41 -18.04 11.51 40.21
C GLN A 41 -16.67 11.82 39.59
N TYR A 42 -15.81 12.51 40.32
CA TYR A 42 -14.47 12.81 39.85
C TYR A 42 -13.60 11.54 39.75
N ALA A 43 -13.69 10.66 40.73
CA ALA A 43 -13.02 9.37 40.72
C ALA A 43 -13.51 8.48 39.56
N MET A 44 -14.81 8.40 39.36
CA MET A 44 -15.40 7.66 38.25
C MET A 44 -14.91 8.13 36.89
N LYS A 45 -14.88 9.45 36.65
CA LYS A 45 -14.36 10.02 35.39
C LYS A 45 -12.88 9.66 35.18
N LYS A 46 -12.07 9.68 36.22
CA LYS A 46 -10.64 9.32 36.20
C LYS A 46 -10.46 7.84 35.82
N TYR A 47 -11.23 6.94 36.44
CA TYR A 47 -11.18 5.49 36.11
C TYR A 47 -11.70 5.20 34.70
N LEU A 48 -12.74 5.89 34.23
CA LEU A 48 -13.25 5.76 32.87
C LEU A 48 -12.23 6.18 31.84
N LEU A 49 -11.50 7.27 32.08
CA LEU A 49 -10.43 7.74 31.23
C LEU A 49 -9.25 6.75 31.19
N LEU A 50 -8.93 6.16 32.32
CA LEU A 50 -7.85 5.15 32.44
C LEU A 50 -8.21 3.86 31.70
N ILE A 51 -9.45 3.39 31.82
CA ILE A 51 -9.97 2.25 31.05
C ILE A 51 -9.94 2.55 29.56
N PHE A 52 -10.33 3.75 29.14
CA PHE A 52 -10.32 4.18 27.74
C PHE A 52 -8.90 4.18 27.15
N VAL A 53 -7.92 4.68 27.91
CA VAL A 53 -6.50 4.64 27.51
C VAL A 53 -5.99 3.20 27.41
N ILE A 54 -6.35 2.31 28.34
CA ILE A 54 -5.98 0.90 28.27
C ILE A 54 -6.60 0.22 27.05
N LEU A 55 -7.87 0.51 26.74
CA LEU A 55 -8.54 -0.02 25.55
C LEU A 55 -7.89 0.44 24.25
N ILE A 56 -7.50 1.72 24.16
CA ILE A 56 -6.76 2.22 22.98
C ILE A 56 -5.40 1.51 22.84
N HIS A 57 -4.67 1.35 23.93
CA HIS A 57 -3.38 0.63 23.90
C HIS A 57 -3.55 -0.83 23.52
N SER A 58 -4.58 -1.53 24.02
CA SER A 58 -4.84 -2.92 23.64
C SER A 58 -5.25 -3.05 22.17
N PHE A 59 -5.97 -2.07 21.62
CA PHE A 59 -6.33 -2.05 20.20
C PHE A 59 -5.12 -1.77 19.30
N ALA A 60 -4.21 -0.89 19.72
CA ALA A 60 -2.98 -0.63 19.00
C ALA A 60 -2.06 -1.87 18.92
N VAL A 61 -1.96 -2.63 20.03
CA VAL A 61 -1.16 -3.88 20.05
C VAL A 61 -1.77 -4.98 19.15
N LEU A 62 -3.10 -5.01 18.98
CA LEU A 62 -3.75 -5.96 18.08
C LEU A 62 -3.54 -5.61 16.59
N ALA A 63 -3.38 -4.31 16.27
CA ALA A 63 -3.14 -3.86 14.90
C ALA A 63 -1.73 -4.22 14.38
N ASP A 64 -0.75 -4.35 15.26
CA ASP A 64 0.67 -4.62 14.89
C ASP A 64 0.94 -6.11 14.56
N ASN A 65 -0.04 -7.00 14.72
CA ASN A 65 0.12 -8.44 14.48
C ASN A 65 -0.38 -8.94 13.13
N VAL A 66 -0.73 -8.06 12.19
CA VAL A 66 -0.98 -8.43 10.81
C VAL A 66 0.36 -8.71 10.14
N LYS A 67 0.88 -9.92 10.31
CA LYS A 67 1.99 -10.40 9.49
C LYS A 67 1.49 -10.51 8.06
N ASP A 68 2.04 -9.69 7.17
CA ASP A 68 1.82 -9.84 5.74
C ASP A 68 2.22 -11.26 5.34
N THR A 69 1.23 -12.09 5.08
CA THR A 69 1.46 -13.45 4.59
C THR A 69 1.63 -13.37 3.08
N TYR A 70 2.87 -13.38 2.62
CA TYR A 70 3.16 -13.44 1.19
C TYR A 70 2.85 -14.83 0.65
N LEU A 71 1.95 -14.90 -0.32
CA LEU A 71 1.66 -16.12 -1.05
C LEU A 71 2.49 -16.12 -2.35
N PHE A 72 3.47 -17.01 -2.44
CA PHE A 72 4.25 -17.18 -3.66
C PHE A 72 3.53 -18.16 -4.59
N ARG A 73 3.32 -17.75 -5.85
CA ARG A 73 2.80 -18.59 -6.90
C ARG A 73 3.84 -18.69 -8.02
N LYS A 74 4.15 -19.91 -8.41
CA LYS A 74 5.04 -20.15 -9.54
C LYS A 74 4.29 -19.91 -10.85
N VAL A 75 4.89 -19.13 -11.74
CA VAL A 75 4.43 -18.94 -13.12
C VAL A 75 5.42 -19.68 -14.03
N ASP A 76 4.94 -20.71 -14.72
CA ASP A 76 5.77 -21.57 -15.58
C ASP A 76 4.97 -22.01 -16.84
N TYR A 77 5.54 -22.96 -17.58
CA TYR A 77 4.93 -23.51 -18.80
C TYR A 77 3.55 -24.15 -18.56
N GLN A 78 3.24 -24.59 -17.34
CA GLN A 78 1.90 -25.15 -17.02
C GLN A 78 0.81 -24.07 -17.06
N LEU A 79 1.20 -22.82 -16.81
CA LEU A 79 0.33 -21.66 -16.95
C LEU A 79 0.40 -21.03 -18.34
N GLY A 80 1.16 -21.62 -19.29
CA GLY A 80 1.27 -21.15 -20.66
C GLY A 80 2.44 -20.23 -20.94
N LEU A 81 3.39 -20.07 -20.01
CA LEU A 81 4.60 -19.28 -20.25
C LEU A 81 5.41 -19.85 -21.42
N SER A 82 5.73 -19.03 -22.43
CA SER A 82 6.37 -19.44 -23.66
C SER A 82 7.78 -19.98 -23.48
N ASN A 83 8.53 -19.44 -22.53
CA ASN A 83 9.88 -19.85 -22.21
C ASN A 83 10.20 -19.59 -20.72
N SER A 84 10.90 -20.50 -20.07
CA SER A 84 11.29 -20.39 -18.64
C SER A 84 12.34 -19.31 -18.36
N ALA A 85 13.11 -18.89 -19.37
CA ALA A 85 14.05 -17.79 -19.26
C ALA A 85 13.33 -16.45 -19.46
N VAL A 86 12.89 -15.86 -18.35
CA VAL A 86 12.26 -14.52 -18.31
C VAL A 86 13.35 -13.47 -18.20
N LEU A 87 13.46 -12.60 -19.19
CA LEU A 87 14.46 -11.52 -19.26
C LEU A 87 13.90 -10.19 -18.73
N SER A 88 12.59 -9.97 -18.84
CA SER A 88 11.95 -8.77 -18.32
C SER A 88 10.58 -9.06 -17.73
N LEU A 89 10.20 -8.26 -16.76
CA LEU A 89 8.92 -8.32 -16.06
C LEU A 89 8.38 -6.91 -15.93
N PHE A 90 7.11 -6.72 -16.28
CA PHE A 90 6.44 -5.45 -16.20
C PHE A 90 4.97 -5.63 -15.79
N GLN A 91 4.46 -4.82 -14.86
CA GLN A 91 3.04 -4.73 -14.56
C GLN A 91 2.50 -3.42 -15.11
N ASP A 92 1.46 -3.50 -15.94
CA ASP A 92 0.86 -2.31 -16.53
C ASP A 92 -0.16 -1.63 -15.57
N ASN A 93 -0.69 -0.51 -16.02
CA ASN A 93 -1.67 0.29 -15.28
C ASN A 93 -3.06 -0.38 -15.14
N GLU A 94 -3.30 -1.47 -15.85
CA GLU A 94 -4.52 -2.29 -15.75
C GLU A 94 -4.33 -3.50 -14.82
N GLY A 95 -3.09 -3.69 -14.33
CA GLY A 95 -2.73 -4.79 -13.44
C GLY A 95 -2.32 -6.06 -14.17
N LEU A 96 -2.27 -6.07 -15.51
CA LEU A 96 -1.78 -7.20 -16.27
C LEU A 96 -0.26 -7.34 -16.10
N MET A 97 0.20 -8.59 -15.99
CA MET A 97 1.62 -8.91 -15.89
C MET A 97 2.17 -9.29 -17.25
N TRP A 98 3.24 -8.63 -17.65
CA TRP A 98 3.91 -8.85 -18.94
C TRP A 98 5.29 -9.47 -18.70
N PHE A 99 5.56 -10.60 -19.36
CA PHE A 99 6.83 -11.32 -19.26
C PHE A 99 7.50 -11.31 -20.63
N GLY A 100 8.68 -10.73 -20.69
CA GLY A 100 9.56 -10.84 -21.87
C GLY A 100 10.48 -12.03 -21.71
N THR A 101 10.49 -12.90 -22.69
CA THR A 101 11.26 -14.16 -22.69
C THR A 101 12.13 -14.29 -23.92
N TYR A 102 12.85 -15.40 -24.06
CA TYR A 102 13.53 -15.76 -25.31
C TYR A 102 12.57 -16.21 -26.41
N ASP A 103 11.28 -16.38 -26.12
CA ASP A 103 10.27 -16.86 -27.06
C ASP A 103 8.99 -16.02 -27.06
N GLY A 104 9.19 -14.71 -27.11
CA GLY A 104 8.11 -13.74 -27.24
C GLY A 104 7.70 -13.05 -25.93
N VAL A 105 6.67 -12.22 -26.07
CA VAL A 105 6.00 -11.51 -24.96
C VAL A 105 4.83 -12.35 -24.47
N ASN A 106 4.68 -12.45 -23.17
CA ASN A 106 3.60 -13.17 -22.51
C ASN A 106 2.80 -12.18 -21.66
N CYS A 107 1.48 -12.15 -21.83
CA CYS A 107 0.56 -11.36 -21.03
C CYS A 107 -0.26 -12.27 -20.11
N TYR A 108 -0.26 -12.00 -18.83
CA TYR A 108 -0.94 -12.79 -17.80
C TYR A 108 -1.97 -11.94 -17.05
N ASP A 109 -3.21 -12.38 -17.05
CA ASP A 109 -4.34 -11.72 -16.39
C ASP A 109 -4.67 -12.26 -14.99
N GLY A 110 -3.81 -13.12 -14.44
CA GLY A 110 -4.05 -13.83 -13.19
C GLY A 110 -4.66 -15.24 -13.35
N LYS A 111 -5.14 -15.60 -14.57
CA LYS A 111 -5.79 -16.88 -14.88
C LYS A 111 -5.21 -17.54 -16.10
N SER A 112 -5.05 -16.79 -17.18
CA SER A 112 -4.61 -17.27 -18.50
C SER A 112 -3.39 -16.50 -19.00
N MET A 113 -2.61 -17.15 -19.86
CA MET A 113 -1.45 -16.59 -20.50
C MET A 113 -1.71 -16.44 -21.99
N GLU A 114 -1.49 -15.25 -22.53
CA GLU A 114 -1.50 -14.98 -23.96
C GLU A 114 -0.08 -14.71 -24.43
N VAL A 115 0.33 -15.30 -25.55
CA VAL A 115 1.71 -15.23 -26.05
C VAL A 115 1.75 -14.56 -27.41
N PHE A 116 2.63 -13.56 -27.54
CA PHE A 116 2.87 -12.78 -28.76
C PHE A 116 4.26 -13.08 -29.28
N ARG A 117 4.35 -13.46 -30.54
CA ARG A 117 5.61 -13.82 -31.21
C ARG A 117 5.81 -13.02 -32.49
N SER A 118 7.03 -13.03 -32.97
CA SER A 118 7.37 -12.60 -34.30
C SER A 118 6.83 -13.59 -35.32
N ASP A 119 6.15 -13.11 -36.35
CA ASP A 119 5.80 -13.88 -37.53
C ASP A 119 6.22 -13.11 -38.77
N PHE A 120 7.17 -13.64 -39.53
CA PHE A 120 7.68 -13.01 -40.74
C PHE A 120 6.68 -13.00 -41.90
N SER A 121 5.62 -13.80 -41.82
CA SER A 121 4.54 -13.81 -42.82
C SER A 121 3.46 -12.78 -42.54
N GLU A 122 3.39 -12.26 -41.30
CA GLU A 122 2.39 -11.30 -40.88
C GLU A 122 3.01 -9.94 -40.58
N GLN A 123 2.32 -8.89 -41.03
CA GLN A 123 2.63 -7.51 -40.60
C GLN A 123 2.05 -7.27 -39.21
N LYS A 124 2.67 -6.35 -38.46
CA LYS A 124 2.24 -5.94 -37.08
C LYS A 124 2.51 -6.96 -35.98
N THR A 125 3.45 -7.87 -36.19
CA THR A 125 4.00 -8.75 -35.18
C THR A 125 5.32 -8.19 -34.62
N LEU A 126 5.85 -8.82 -33.57
CA LEU A 126 7.14 -8.44 -32.99
C LEU A 126 8.27 -8.56 -34.01
N SER A 127 9.25 -7.69 -33.95
CA SER A 127 10.43 -7.76 -34.81
C SER A 127 11.32 -8.97 -34.52
N ASN A 128 11.30 -9.49 -33.30
CA ASN A 128 12.05 -10.68 -32.88
C ASN A 128 11.42 -11.30 -31.62
N ASN A 129 11.66 -12.59 -31.37
CA ASN A 129 11.15 -13.32 -30.22
C ASN A 129 12.00 -13.14 -28.95
N VAL A 130 13.23 -12.68 -29.07
CA VAL A 130 14.10 -12.42 -27.90
C VAL A 130 13.75 -11.04 -27.34
N ILE A 131 13.12 -11.00 -26.18
CA ILE A 131 12.60 -9.77 -25.56
C ILE A 131 13.55 -9.31 -24.47
N HIS A 132 14.15 -8.13 -24.64
CA HIS A 132 15.08 -7.57 -23.66
C HIS A 132 14.38 -6.76 -22.57
N SER A 133 13.40 -5.92 -22.96
CA SER A 133 12.67 -5.13 -21.97
C SER A 133 11.22 -4.85 -22.39
N ILE A 134 10.38 -4.61 -21.39
CA ILE A 134 8.99 -4.16 -21.56
C ILE A 134 8.78 -2.98 -20.64
N GLN A 135 8.20 -1.88 -21.14
CA GLN A 135 7.87 -0.69 -20.36
C GLN A 135 6.62 -0.02 -20.90
N GLN A 136 5.99 0.81 -20.07
CA GLN A 136 4.86 1.63 -20.47
C GLN A 136 5.31 2.69 -21.49
N ALA A 137 4.64 2.76 -22.63
CA ALA A 137 4.80 3.85 -23.58
C ALA A 137 3.80 4.98 -23.29
N ASP A 138 2.51 4.62 -23.19
CA ASP A 138 1.39 5.47 -22.83
C ASP A 138 0.27 4.62 -22.20
N SER A 139 -0.93 5.16 -22.00
CA SER A 139 -2.05 4.42 -21.39
C SER A 139 -2.42 3.12 -22.12
N SER A 140 -2.32 3.10 -23.45
CA SER A 140 -2.77 1.99 -24.31
C SER A 140 -1.62 1.21 -24.95
N CYS A 141 -0.38 1.67 -24.82
CA CYS A 141 0.76 1.08 -25.53
C CYS A 141 1.92 0.74 -24.62
N LEU A 142 2.65 -0.29 -25.01
CA LEU A 142 3.93 -0.70 -24.42
C LEU A 142 5.08 -0.50 -25.40
N TRP A 143 6.25 -0.18 -24.87
CA TRP A 143 7.51 -0.38 -25.57
C TRP A 143 8.04 -1.78 -25.28
N VAL A 144 8.25 -2.55 -26.33
CA VAL A 144 8.85 -3.88 -26.27
C VAL A 144 10.15 -3.83 -27.05
N THR A 145 11.27 -3.96 -26.35
CA THR A 145 12.59 -4.04 -27.01
C THR A 145 12.95 -5.49 -27.27
N THR A 146 13.42 -5.75 -28.47
CA THR A 146 13.85 -7.06 -28.92
C THR A 146 15.28 -7.01 -29.41
N HIS A 147 15.86 -8.15 -29.78
CA HIS A 147 17.19 -8.22 -30.33
C HIS A 147 17.35 -7.44 -31.67
N LEU A 148 16.27 -7.19 -32.42
CA LEU A 148 16.31 -6.50 -33.69
C LEU A 148 15.82 -5.05 -33.64
N GLY A 149 15.23 -4.63 -32.51
CA GLY A 149 14.75 -3.25 -32.43
C GLY A 149 13.66 -3.06 -31.38
N ALA A 150 13.02 -1.89 -31.41
CA ALA A 150 11.93 -1.53 -30.53
C ALA A 150 10.59 -1.61 -31.24
N ASN A 151 9.63 -2.18 -30.54
CA ASN A 151 8.26 -2.34 -31.02
C ASN A 151 7.33 -1.50 -30.14
N ARG A 152 6.48 -0.70 -30.74
CA ARG A 152 5.37 -0.09 -30.05
C ARG A 152 4.17 -1.03 -30.15
N PHE A 153 3.85 -1.69 -29.06
CA PHE A 153 2.80 -2.70 -28.97
C PHE A 153 1.53 -2.08 -28.37
N SER A 154 0.41 -2.25 -29.07
CA SER A 154 -0.91 -1.82 -28.58
C SER A 154 -1.53 -2.91 -27.70
N LYS A 155 -1.91 -2.54 -26.48
CA LYS A 155 -2.62 -3.42 -25.55
C LYS A 155 -4.03 -3.72 -26.02
N ASP A 156 -4.68 -2.73 -26.65
CA ASP A 156 -6.08 -2.83 -27.11
C ASP A 156 -6.23 -3.76 -28.34
N SER A 157 -5.41 -3.52 -29.36
CA SER A 157 -5.45 -4.31 -30.59
C SER A 157 -4.65 -5.60 -30.53
N ARG A 158 -3.82 -5.78 -29.48
CA ARG A 158 -2.90 -6.92 -29.31
C ARG A 158 -1.92 -7.08 -30.48
N GLN A 159 -1.50 -5.97 -31.07
CA GLN A 159 -0.64 -5.92 -32.24
C GLN A 159 0.45 -4.87 -32.10
N VAL A 160 1.51 -5.04 -32.86
CA VAL A 160 2.55 -4.01 -33.02
C VAL A 160 2.03 -2.91 -33.95
N ILE A 161 2.12 -1.66 -33.48
CA ILE A 161 1.73 -0.49 -34.29
C ILE A 161 2.86 -0.06 -35.20
N CYS A 162 4.08 -0.03 -34.67
CA CYS A 162 5.27 0.34 -35.42
C CYS A 162 6.51 -0.34 -34.83
N ASN A 163 7.46 -0.64 -35.72
CA ASN A 163 8.78 -1.17 -35.43
C ASN A 163 9.84 -0.12 -35.72
N TYR A 164 10.83 -0.04 -34.85
CA TYR A 164 12.02 0.77 -35.01
C TYR A 164 13.22 -0.16 -34.98
N GLU A 165 13.92 -0.29 -36.10
CA GLU A 165 15.13 -1.08 -36.18
C GLU A 165 16.32 -0.28 -35.69
N PHE A 166 17.08 -0.84 -34.78
CA PHE A 166 18.32 -0.27 -34.27
C PHE A 166 19.42 -1.31 -34.44
N GLY A 167 20.59 -0.86 -34.89
CA GLY A 167 21.76 -1.72 -34.91
C GLY A 167 22.40 -1.78 -33.52
N GLY A 168 22.63 -2.99 -33.00
CA GLY A 168 23.26 -3.23 -31.71
C GLY A 168 22.28 -3.23 -30.51
N ASP A 169 22.87 -3.35 -29.31
CA ASP A 169 22.11 -3.31 -28.07
C ASP A 169 21.68 -1.89 -27.72
N PHE A 170 20.47 -1.74 -27.25
CA PHE A 170 19.92 -0.44 -26.86
C PHE A 170 18.92 -0.59 -25.71
N VAL A 171 18.72 0.51 -24.98
CA VAL A 171 17.74 0.63 -23.92
C VAL A 171 16.79 1.78 -24.26
N ILE A 172 15.50 1.54 -24.10
CA ILE A 172 14.47 2.59 -24.19
C ILE A 172 14.13 3.09 -22.80
N HIS A 173 13.94 4.38 -22.69
CA HIS A 173 13.40 5.03 -21.51
C HIS A 173 12.31 6.03 -21.90
N SER A 174 11.14 5.90 -21.27
CA SER A 174 10.03 6.83 -21.46
C SER A 174 9.73 7.56 -20.15
N ASN A 175 9.50 8.87 -20.24
CA ASN A 175 9.06 9.64 -19.08
C ASN A 175 7.52 9.75 -19.04
N PRO A 176 6.94 10.15 -17.90
CA PRO A 176 5.48 10.31 -17.75
C PRO A 176 4.87 11.38 -18.68
N LYS A 177 5.71 12.25 -19.29
CA LYS A 177 5.28 13.27 -20.26
C LYS A 177 5.23 12.76 -21.71
N GLY A 178 5.51 11.45 -21.93
CA GLY A 178 5.49 10.81 -23.25
C GLY A 178 6.76 10.97 -24.09
N ASN A 179 7.81 11.60 -23.57
CA ASN A 179 9.09 11.63 -24.28
C ASN A 179 9.78 10.28 -24.11
N THR A 180 10.31 9.77 -25.21
CA THR A 180 11.00 8.47 -25.27
C THR A 180 12.40 8.67 -25.84
N TRP A 181 13.39 8.08 -25.19
CA TRP A 181 14.79 8.06 -25.60
C TRP A 181 15.23 6.62 -25.84
N ALA A 182 15.98 6.42 -26.90
CA ALA A 182 16.70 5.20 -27.14
C ALA A 182 18.20 5.46 -26.98
N LEU A 183 18.86 4.71 -26.13
CA LEU A 183 20.30 4.73 -25.89
C LEU A 183 20.91 3.47 -26.47
N GLY A 184 21.69 3.61 -27.54
CA GLY A 184 22.47 2.52 -28.12
C GLY A 184 23.85 2.40 -27.46
N TYR A 185 24.32 1.17 -27.31
CA TYR A 185 25.70 0.85 -26.94
C TYR A 185 26.45 0.55 -28.22
N GLY A 186 27.37 1.44 -28.63
CA GLY A 186 28.24 1.27 -29.77
C GLY A 186 29.53 0.59 -29.40
#